data_9364eff3ba137d1de2af68d2abb22fda
#
_entry.id   9364eff3ba137d1de2af68d2abb22fda
#
_cell.length_a   1.000
_cell.length_b   1.000
_cell.length_c   1.000
_cell.angle_alpha   90.00
_cell.angle_beta   90.00
_cell.angle_gamma   90.00
#
_symmetry.space_group_name_H-M   'P 1'
#
loop_
_entity.id
_entity.type
_entity.pdbx_description
1 polymer ?
#
loop_
_entity_poly.entity_id
_entity_poly.type
_entity_poly.pdbx_seq_one_letter_code
_entity_poly.pdbx_strand_id
1 'polypeptide(L)'
;MLMSRVDHCGNLAYLNSNNNGFNGRILGTNQTLEVAKELIEDTLNIHIKNIEKLKSLGRKTRPLYTKQDMFDMFEKMEVVPSYKKITLNEWVTIEFVNAGHCLGSSMIHLWIKKPNQSIFHIIMSGDMGSEQNKLIHPLAEKREQITKCNLFISEATYNKKSRSFNKCDVQKEFEDFKCTIKENLLQGKQILLPVFSFNKVQEFLILFYEWLKDEEWFNKNNFPIICDGVLMHKITNVFKRTLCDDKKDYFNEVCNWNKIKVNKTFDGTMAIMSKKEPMIIMASSGFMQQGRVVAYVKQLLGSKKGVILTTGYIGGEGSIGWKIAESPQKTVSIEKQVILKRALVKSYHCFSSHIQYDELESLYAGLRCEKILIHHSSKEDKLNFVNEMRKNTNKKIECVTDKNYEFIF
;
A
#
# COMPACT_ATOMS: atom_id res chain seq x y z
N MET A 1 16.34 10.48 10.43
CA MET A 1 15.64 9.88 9.27
C MET A 1 14.19 10.37 9.24
N LEU A 2 13.64 10.69 8.05
CA LEU A 2 12.27 11.15 7.89
C LEU A 2 11.46 10.07 7.17
N MET A 3 10.33 9.65 7.76
CA MET A 3 9.48 8.60 7.21
C MET A 3 8.22 9.21 6.58
N SER A 4 8.15 9.24 5.25
CA SER A 4 6.98 9.71 4.52
C SER A 4 5.82 8.71 4.55
N ARG A 5 6.11 7.42 4.57
CA ARG A 5 5.13 6.34 4.64
C ARG A 5 5.76 5.02 5.09
N VAL A 6 4.92 4.07 5.48
CA VAL A 6 5.32 2.81 6.08
C VAL A 6 6.02 1.84 5.12
N ASP A 7 5.64 1.80 3.84
CA ASP A 7 6.25 0.85 2.88
C ASP A 7 7.73 1.16 2.59
N HIS A 8 8.22 2.33 2.98
CA HIS A 8 9.62 2.74 2.87
C HIS A 8 10.44 2.44 4.14
N CYS A 9 9.89 1.72 5.13
CA CYS A 9 10.56 1.45 6.41
C CYS A 9 11.20 0.05 6.54
N GLY A 10 11.12 -0.80 5.52
CA GLY A 10 11.46 -2.23 5.62
C GLY A 10 12.86 -2.55 6.14
N ASN A 11 13.84 -1.65 5.96
CA ASN A 11 15.22 -1.83 6.39
C ASN A 11 15.58 -1.10 7.69
N LEU A 12 14.65 -0.45 8.36
CA LEU A 12 14.96 0.38 9.55
C LEU A 12 15.63 -0.40 10.66
N ALA A 13 15.11 -1.55 11.04
CA ALA A 13 15.69 -2.37 12.09
C ALA A 13 17.09 -2.91 11.71
N TYR A 14 17.30 -3.21 10.42
CA TYR A 14 18.61 -3.59 9.91
C TYR A 14 19.63 -2.44 9.97
N LEU A 15 19.23 -1.22 9.60
CA LEU A 15 20.08 -0.03 9.70
C LEU A 15 20.46 0.29 11.15
N ASN A 16 19.59 -0.03 12.11
CA ASN A 16 19.82 0.15 13.53
C ASN A 16 20.66 -0.95 14.18
N SER A 17 20.85 -2.11 13.50
CA SER A 17 21.63 -3.20 14.06
C SER A 17 23.10 -2.78 14.32
N ASN A 18 23.73 -3.42 15.30
CA ASN A 18 25.10 -3.12 15.73
C ASN A 18 26.13 -3.12 14.59
N ASN A 19 25.82 -3.73 13.45
CA ASN A 19 26.69 -3.78 12.29
C ASN A 19 26.63 -2.51 11.41
N ASN A 20 25.60 -1.65 11.54
CA ASN A 20 25.34 -0.52 10.64
C ASN A 20 25.38 0.86 11.32
N GLY A 21 25.40 0.90 12.66
CA GLY A 21 25.75 2.10 13.44
C GLY A 21 24.80 3.31 13.30
N PHE A 22 23.56 3.13 12.81
CA PHE A 22 22.61 4.25 12.77
C PHE A 22 22.21 4.66 14.19
N ASN A 23 22.50 5.91 14.55
CA ASN A 23 22.26 6.44 15.90
C ASN A 23 21.40 7.72 15.91
N GLY A 24 20.73 8.00 14.81
CA GLY A 24 19.90 9.20 14.66
C GLY A 24 18.43 8.97 15.03
N ARG A 25 17.70 10.07 15.15
CA ARG A 25 16.23 10.10 15.35
C ARG A 25 15.49 9.62 14.10
N ILE A 26 14.35 8.95 14.29
CA ILE A 26 13.43 8.52 13.23
C ILE A 26 12.12 9.28 13.41
N LEU A 27 11.83 10.19 12.50
CA LEU A 27 10.69 11.10 12.59
C LEU A 27 9.60 10.67 11.60
N GLY A 28 8.36 10.60 12.06
CA GLY A 28 7.21 10.26 11.23
C GLY A 28 5.89 10.64 11.89
N THR A 29 4.79 10.58 11.14
CA THR A 29 3.45 10.73 11.73
C THR A 29 3.15 9.58 12.68
N ASN A 30 2.28 9.80 13.66
CA ASN A 30 1.87 8.77 14.62
C ASN A 30 1.38 7.51 13.91
N GLN A 31 0.53 7.66 12.90
CA GLN A 31 -0.03 6.56 12.13
C GLN A 31 1.04 5.77 11.39
N THR A 32 1.97 6.45 10.71
CA THR A 32 3.08 5.81 10.00
C THR A 32 3.98 5.02 10.94
N LEU A 33 4.35 5.58 12.09
CA LEU A 33 5.23 4.91 13.06
C LEU A 33 4.54 3.71 13.71
N GLU A 34 3.28 3.81 14.09
CA GLU A 34 2.53 2.71 14.71
C GLU A 34 2.31 1.55 13.74
N VAL A 35 2.00 1.81 12.46
CA VAL A 35 1.91 0.75 11.45
C VAL A 35 3.28 0.15 11.17
N ALA A 36 4.35 0.96 11.12
CA ALA A 36 5.72 0.49 10.90
C ALA A 36 6.16 -0.52 11.98
N LYS A 37 5.81 -0.29 13.25
CA LYS A 37 6.11 -1.23 14.36
C LYS A 37 5.51 -2.60 14.09
N GLU A 38 4.23 -2.66 13.70
CA GLU A 38 3.55 -3.93 13.40
C GLU A 38 4.16 -4.67 12.19
N LEU A 39 4.52 -3.94 11.13
CA LEU A 39 5.13 -4.52 9.93
C LEU A 39 6.55 -5.02 10.19
N ILE A 40 7.35 -4.29 10.94
CA ILE A 40 8.74 -4.67 11.27
C ILE A 40 8.74 -5.89 12.20
N GLU A 41 7.83 -5.94 13.18
CA GLU A 41 7.67 -7.12 14.04
C GLU A 41 7.22 -8.35 13.23
N ASP A 42 6.26 -8.21 12.33
CA ASP A 42 5.80 -9.31 11.45
C ASP A 42 6.93 -9.81 10.55
N THR A 43 7.70 -8.90 9.98
CA THR A 43 8.88 -9.21 9.16
C THR A 43 9.92 -10.00 9.95
N LEU A 44 10.21 -9.60 11.18
CA LEU A 44 11.14 -10.33 12.06
C LEU A 44 10.63 -11.74 12.35
N ASN A 45 9.36 -11.89 12.67
CA ASN A 45 8.75 -13.19 12.92
C ASN A 45 8.82 -14.12 11.71
N ILE A 46 8.63 -13.59 10.49
CA ILE A 46 8.81 -14.34 9.24
C ILE A 46 10.29 -14.74 9.07
N HIS A 47 11.24 -13.84 9.31
CA HIS A 47 12.67 -14.12 9.23
C HIS A 47 13.06 -15.24 10.20
N ILE A 48 12.61 -15.19 11.46
CA ILE A 48 12.91 -16.21 12.46
C ILE A 48 12.41 -17.58 11.99
N LYS A 49 11.16 -17.69 11.56
CA LYS A 49 10.60 -18.95 11.02
C LYS A 49 11.37 -19.49 9.82
N ASN A 50 11.76 -18.62 8.90
CA ASN A 50 12.55 -19.02 7.73
C ASN A 50 13.95 -19.51 8.13
N ILE A 51 14.58 -18.89 9.12
CA ILE A 51 15.88 -19.30 9.67
C ILE A 51 15.78 -20.66 10.36
N GLU A 52 14.75 -20.89 11.17
CA GLU A 52 14.50 -22.19 11.80
C GLU A 52 14.36 -23.30 10.74
N LYS A 53 13.60 -23.04 9.68
CA LYS A 53 13.47 -23.95 8.53
C LYS A 53 14.81 -24.18 7.82
N LEU A 54 15.62 -23.16 7.61
CA LEU A 54 16.94 -23.31 6.98
C LEU A 54 17.92 -24.08 7.89
N LYS A 55 17.88 -23.85 9.19
CA LYS A 55 18.67 -24.60 10.17
C LYS A 55 18.29 -26.07 10.19
N SER A 56 16.99 -26.42 10.12
CA SER A 56 16.55 -27.80 10.04
C SER A 56 17.04 -28.53 8.77
N LEU A 57 17.40 -27.75 7.74
CA LEU A 57 18.02 -28.25 6.50
C LEU A 57 19.58 -28.22 6.54
N GLY A 58 20.18 -28.04 7.72
CA GLY A 58 21.63 -28.02 7.94
C GLY A 58 22.34 -26.74 7.47
N ARG A 59 21.59 -25.67 7.13
CA ARG A 59 22.19 -24.41 6.67
C ARG A 59 22.51 -23.50 7.86
N LYS A 60 23.77 -23.01 7.93
CA LYS A 60 24.16 -21.98 8.91
C LYS A 60 23.63 -20.62 8.44
N THR A 61 22.73 -20.02 9.20
CA THR A 61 22.17 -18.68 8.91
C THR A 61 21.80 -17.98 10.23
N ARG A 62 21.78 -16.66 10.18
CA ARG A 62 21.40 -15.78 11.30
C ARG A 62 20.40 -14.71 10.79
N PRO A 63 19.57 -14.12 11.65
CA PRO A 63 18.70 -13.01 11.25
C PRO A 63 19.53 -11.78 10.86
N LEU A 64 18.97 -10.95 9.99
CA LEU A 64 19.56 -9.66 9.60
C LEU A 64 19.63 -8.69 10.79
N TYR A 65 18.68 -8.80 11.72
CA TYR A 65 18.60 -8.05 12.97
C TYR A 65 17.89 -8.90 14.03
N THR A 66 18.13 -8.56 15.28
CA THR A 66 17.56 -9.24 16.43
C THR A 66 16.30 -8.54 16.93
N LYS A 67 15.61 -9.17 17.87
CA LYS A 67 14.48 -8.54 18.57
C LYS A 67 14.91 -7.31 19.37
N GLN A 68 16.13 -7.34 19.94
CA GLN A 68 16.67 -6.19 20.65
C GLN A 68 16.95 -5.02 19.70
N ASP A 69 17.61 -5.26 18.55
CA ASP A 69 17.82 -4.22 17.52
C ASP A 69 16.52 -3.56 17.09
N MET A 70 15.44 -4.33 17.01
CA MET A 70 14.10 -3.82 16.69
C MET A 70 13.55 -2.91 17.79
N PHE A 71 13.65 -3.29 19.06
CA PHE A 71 13.21 -2.45 20.18
C PHE A 71 14.04 -1.18 20.31
N ASP A 72 15.35 -1.29 20.21
CA ASP A 72 16.27 -0.13 20.25
C ASP A 72 15.96 0.87 19.11
N MET A 73 15.50 0.36 17.96
CA MET A 73 15.05 1.19 16.86
C MET A 73 13.70 1.86 17.17
N PHE A 74 12.76 1.16 17.82
CA PHE A 74 11.48 1.75 18.21
C PHE A 74 11.65 2.92 19.19
N GLU A 75 12.64 2.84 20.09
CA GLU A 75 12.96 3.94 21.01
C GLU A 75 13.48 5.20 20.30
N LYS A 76 14.02 5.08 19.09
CA LYS A 76 14.47 6.21 18.26
C LYS A 76 13.35 6.84 17.43
N MET A 77 12.15 6.26 17.45
CA MET A 77 10.99 6.77 16.74
C MET A 77 10.32 7.91 17.52
N GLU A 78 10.17 9.04 16.85
CA GLU A 78 9.55 10.22 17.42
C GLU A 78 8.40 10.70 16.54
N VAL A 79 7.25 10.92 17.16
CA VAL A 79 6.05 11.40 16.47
C VAL A 79 6.19 12.87 16.11
N VAL A 80 5.95 13.18 14.85
CA VAL A 80 5.85 14.53 14.32
C VAL A 80 4.38 14.82 14.01
N PRO A 81 3.79 15.86 14.62
CA PRO A 81 2.45 16.29 14.25
C PRO A 81 2.41 16.78 12.78
N SER A 82 1.39 16.38 12.02
CA SER A 82 1.16 16.93 10.69
C SER A 82 0.85 18.43 10.78
N TYR A 83 1.21 19.16 9.70
CA TYR A 83 0.97 20.60 9.55
C TYR A 83 1.64 21.48 10.64
N LYS A 84 2.70 20.96 11.26
CA LYS A 84 3.49 21.70 12.24
C LYS A 84 4.95 21.76 11.82
N LYS A 85 5.48 22.97 11.72
CA LYS A 85 6.92 23.19 11.46
C LYS A 85 7.74 22.83 12.70
N ILE A 86 8.78 22.04 12.49
CA ILE A 86 9.73 21.59 13.50
C ILE A 86 11.14 21.96 13.07
N THR A 87 11.81 22.75 13.86
CA THR A 87 13.23 23.09 13.65
C THR A 87 14.11 21.96 14.18
N LEU A 88 14.85 21.32 13.31
CA LEU A 88 15.76 20.23 13.65
C LEU A 88 17.09 20.77 14.15
N ASN A 89 17.57 21.86 13.56
CA ASN A 89 18.78 22.60 13.92
C ASN A 89 18.71 24.01 13.33
N GLU A 90 19.75 24.82 13.50
CA GLU A 90 19.81 26.21 12.99
C GLU A 90 19.63 26.36 11.45
N TRP A 91 19.82 25.25 10.70
CA TRP A 91 19.80 25.24 9.23
C TRP A 91 18.54 24.58 8.64
N VAL A 92 17.90 23.69 9.38
CA VAL A 92 16.85 22.81 8.81
C VAL A 92 15.57 22.86 9.63
N THR A 93 14.49 23.23 8.96
CA THR A 93 13.12 23.11 9.47
C THR A 93 12.34 22.15 8.57
N ILE A 94 11.50 21.32 9.17
CA ILE A 94 10.67 20.33 8.46
C ILE A 94 9.19 20.50 8.79
N GLU A 95 8.35 20.00 7.91
CA GLU A 95 6.91 19.84 8.13
C GLU A 95 6.41 18.60 7.37
N PHE A 96 5.54 17.83 8.01
CA PHE A 96 4.84 16.71 7.39
C PHE A 96 3.44 17.16 6.99
N VAL A 97 3.11 17.05 5.72
CA VAL A 97 1.79 17.36 5.15
C VAL A 97 1.21 16.15 4.48
N ASN A 98 -0.10 15.99 4.52
CA ASN A 98 -0.75 14.79 4.02
C ASN A 98 -0.51 14.57 2.52
N ALA A 99 -0.05 13.37 2.17
CA ALA A 99 0.17 12.93 0.79
C ALA A 99 -1.08 12.28 0.16
N GLY A 100 -2.11 11.95 0.94
CA GLY A 100 -3.37 11.36 0.45
C GLY A 100 -3.28 9.91 -0.03
N HIS A 101 -2.14 9.24 0.16
CA HIS A 101 -1.91 7.91 -0.41
C HIS A 101 -2.43 6.76 0.49
N CYS A 102 -2.17 6.85 1.77
CA CYS A 102 -2.62 5.90 2.79
C CYS A 102 -2.60 6.57 4.17
N LEU A 103 -3.12 5.88 5.19
CA LEU A 103 -3.14 6.40 6.55
C LEU A 103 -1.72 6.80 7.01
N GLY A 104 -1.56 8.07 7.38
CA GLY A 104 -0.30 8.64 7.87
C GLY A 104 0.73 8.99 6.80
N SER A 105 0.46 8.69 5.50
CA SER A 105 1.37 9.09 4.42
C SER A 105 1.54 10.60 4.33
N SER A 106 2.77 11.05 4.12
CA SER A 106 3.09 12.48 4.16
C SER A 106 4.06 12.88 3.06
N MET A 107 3.81 14.03 2.49
CA MET A 107 4.84 14.83 1.84
C MET A 107 5.69 15.48 2.91
N ILE A 108 6.97 15.60 2.67
CA ILE A 108 7.91 16.20 3.62
C ILE A 108 8.43 17.50 3.03
N HIS A 109 8.10 18.60 3.67
CA HIS A 109 8.65 19.90 3.37
C HIS A 109 9.93 20.14 4.18
N LEU A 110 10.97 20.57 3.50
CA LEU A 110 12.25 20.95 4.11
C LEU A 110 12.59 22.39 3.73
N TRP A 111 12.78 23.22 4.73
CA TRP A 111 13.33 24.57 4.56
C TRP A 111 14.78 24.56 5.02
N ILE A 112 15.69 24.80 4.09
CA ILE A 112 17.14 24.84 4.33
C ILE A 112 17.59 26.29 4.31
N LYS A 113 18.09 26.79 5.43
CA LYS A 113 18.67 28.12 5.53
C LYS A 113 20.09 28.10 4.97
N LYS A 114 20.35 28.90 3.93
CA LYS A 114 21.65 29.00 3.31
C LYS A 114 22.57 29.96 4.10
N PRO A 115 23.91 29.92 3.90
CA PRO A 115 24.83 30.85 4.56
C PRO A 115 24.49 32.32 4.32
N ASN A 116 23.95 32.68 3.16
CA ASN A 116 23.48 34.03 2.82
C ASN A 116 22.09 34.38 3.42
N GLN A 117 21.59 33.58 4.38
CA GLN A 117 20.31 33.71 5.06
C GLN A 117 19.10 33.46 4.17
N SER A 118 19.24 33.19 2.86
CA SER A 118 18.11 32.81 2.03
C SER A 118 17.61 31.40 2.38
N ILE A 119 16.33 31.13 2.13
CA ILE A 119 15.70 29.84 2.41
C ILE A 119 15.50 29.08 1.10
N PHE A 120 15.98 27.85 1.06
CA PHE A 120 15.74 26.91 -0.03
C PHE A 120 14.68 25.89 0.40
N HIS A 121 13.54 25.86 -0.29
CA HIS A 121 12.41 25.01 0.06
C HIS A 121 12.35 23.79 -0.87
N ILE A 122 12.52 22.61 -0.27
CA ILE A 122 12.40 21.30 -0.92
C ILE A 122 11.10 20.65 -0.47
N ILE A 123 10.36 20.05 -1.41
CA ILE A 123 9.25 19.16 -1.10
C ILE A 123 9.58 17.77 -1.64
N MET A 124 9.57 16.78 -0.75
CA MET A 124 9.64 15.36 -1.09
C MET A 124 8.22 14.79 -1.06
N SER A 125 7.69 14.39 -2.20
CA SER A 125 6.28 13.97 -2.29
C SER A 125 5.95 12.74 -1.46
N GLY A 126 6.95 11.85 -1.23
CA GLY A 126 6.61 10.47 -0.89
C GLY A 126 5.71 9.89 -1.97
N ASP A 127 4.90 8.91 -1.64
CA ASP A 127 3.86 8.42 -2.53
C ASP A 127 2.59 9.25 -2.35
N MET A 128 2.07 9.77 -3.46
CA MET A 128 0.92 10.66 -3.49
C MET A 128 -0.37 9.91 -3.79
N GLY A 129 -1.45 10.32 -3.15
CA GLY A 129 -2.79 9.78 -3.41
C GLY A 129 -3.43 10.34 -4.67
N SER A 130 -4.22 9.50 -5.36
CA SER A 130 -5.10 9.91 -6.44
C SER A 130 -6.41 10.48 -5.89
N GLU A 131 -6.89 11.57 -6.45
CA GLU A 131 -8.22 12.12 -6.14
C GLU A 131 -9.35 11.26 -6.72
N GLN A 132 -9.03 10.36 -7.65
CA GLN A 132 -9.99 9.47 -8.31
C GLN A 132 -10.14 8.11 -7.63
N ASN A 133 -9.35 7.83 -6.60
CA ASN A 133 -9.42 6.56 -5.89
C ASN A 133 -10.76 6.41 -5.16
N LYS A 134 -11.46 5.32 -5.44
CA LYS A 134 -12.77 5.01 -4.85
C LYS A 134 -12.72 4.44 -3.44
N LEU A 135 -11.53 4.04 -2.96
CA LEU A 135 -11.36 3.45 -1.63
C LEU A 135 -10.93 4.45 -0.55
N ILE A 136 -10.33 5.58 -0.92
CA ILE A 136 -9.70 6.50 0.06
C ILE A 136 -10.72 7.21 0.97
N HIS A 137 -12.00 7.06 0.74
CA HIS A 137 -13.03 7.73 1.52
C HIS A 137 -13.56 6.82 2.64
N PRO A 138 -13.82 7.29 3.84
CA PRO A 138 -13.64 8.62 4.44
C PRO A 138 -12.42 8.74 5.38
N LEU A 139 -11.57 7.73 5.49
CA LEU A 139 -10.48 7.70 6.49
C LEU A 139 -9.26 8.54 6.12
N ALA A 140 -8.93 8.60 4.82
CA ALA A 140 -7.80 9.39 4.35
C ALA A 140 -8.22 10.85 4.12
N GLU A 141 -7.38 11.76 4.56
CA GLU A 141 -7.48 13.16 4.16
C GLU A 141 -7.01 13.31 2.73
N LYS A 142 -7.60 14.25 1.99
CA LYS A 142 -7.13 14.58 0.63
C LYS A 142 -5.69 15.01 0.65
N ARG A 143 -4.97 14.70 -0.42
CA ARG A 143 -3.63 15.22 -0.64
C ARG A 143 -3.62 16.74 -0.57
N GLU A 144 -2.66 17.31 0.18
CA GLU A 144 -2.44 18.75 0.23
C GLU A 144 -2.04 19.30 -1.15
N GLN A 145 -2.53 20.48 -1.49
CA GLN A 145 -2.19 21.14 -2.74
C GLN A 145 -0.85 21.85 -2.63
N ILE A 146 0.05 21.51 -3.53
CA ILE A 146 1.37 22.12 -3.62
C ILE A 146 1.34 23.23 -4.68
N THR A 147 1.69 24.44 -4.32
CA THR A 147 1.68 25.58 -5.25
C THR A 147 3.07 26.14 -5.53
N LYS A 148 4.01 26.06 -4.59
CA LYS A 148 5.33 26.68 -4.71
C LYS A 148 6.40 25.95 -3.88
N CYS A 149 7.59 25.75 -4.49
CA CYS A 149 8.84 25.35 -3.81
C CYS A 149 10.03 25.68 -4.72
N ASN A 150 11.28 25.47 -4.27
CA ASN A 150 12.44 25.54 -5.14
C ASN A 150 12.68 24.21 -5.85
N LEU A 151 12.63 23.11 -5.11
CA LEU A 151 12.81 21.76 -5.64
C LEU A 151 11.63 20.86 -5.22
N PHE A 152 11.03 20.20 -6.21
CA PHE A 152 10.02 19.16 -5.98
C PHE A 152 10.55 17.78 -6.35
N ILE A 153 10.71 16.89 -5.38
CA ILE A 153 11.13 15.50 -5.59
C ILE A 153 9.86 14.65 -5.61
N SER A 154 9.49 14.18 -6.80
CA SER A 154 8.21 13.55 -7.07
C SER A 154 8.32 12.06 -7.35
N GLU A 155 7.35 11.27 -6.84
CA GLU A 155 7.09 9.95 -7.37
C GLU A 155 6.63 10.01 -8.84
N ALA A 156 6.77 8.89 -9.55
CA ALA A 156 6.16 8.65 -10.85
C ALA A 156 5.84 7.15 -11.03
N THR A 157 5.10 6.59 -10.09
CA THR A 157 4.69 5.17 -10.13
C THR A 157 3.84 4.90 -11.36
N TYR A 158 2.91 5.80 -11.69
CA TYR A 158 2.10 5.74 -12.90
C TYR A 158 2.56 6.75 -13.94
N ASN A 159 3.65 6.41 -14.60
CA ASN A 159 4.36 7.23 -15.58
C ASN A 159 3.98 6.94 -17.05
N LYS A 160 2.92 6.20 -17.32
CA LYS A 160 2.45 5.86 -18.67
C LYS A 160 1.04 6.41 -18.90
N LYS A 161 0.78 6.99 -20.09
CA LYS A 161 -0.55 7.49 -20.47
C LYS A 161 -1.67 6.46 -20.35
N SER A 162 -1.34 5.17 -20.49
CA SER A 162 -2.29 4.09 -20.24
C SER A 162 -2.80 4.03 -18.79
N ARG A 163 -2.19 4.80 -17.89
CA ARG A 163 -2.62 4.99 -16.50
C ARG A 163 -3.34 6.33 -16.27
N SER A 164 -3.82 6.96 -17.32
CA SER A 164 -4.77 8.08 -17.24
C SER A 164 -6.18 7.51 -17.21
N PHE A 165 -6.83 7.53 -16.07
CA PHE A 165 -8.21 7.11 -15.93
C PHE A 165 -9.09 8.32 -15.77
N ASN A 166 -10.00 8.56 -16.71
CA ASN A 166 -11.04 9.55 -16.50
C ASN A 166 -12.09 9.03 -15.50
N LYS A 167 -12.85 9.96 -14.89
CA LYS A 167 -13.86 9.60 -13.87
C LYS A 167 -14.90 8.60 -14.37
N CYS A 168 -15.23 8.62 -15.67
CA CYS A 168 -16.20 7.69 -16.24
C CYS A 168 -15.66 6.27 -16.31
N ASP A 169 -14.38 6.09 -16.66
CA ASP A 169 -13.77 4.76 -16.73
C ASP A 169 -13.61 4.16 -15.33
N VAL A 170 -13.20 4.96 -14.36
CA VAL A 170 -13.14 4.55 -12.94
C VAL A 170 -14.51 4.12 -12.44
N GLN A 171 -15.56 4.88 -12.77
CA GLN A 171 -16.94 4.55 -12.36
C GLN A 171 -17.44 3.26 -13.01
N LYS A 172 -17.21 3.08 -14.31
CA LYS A 172 -17.60 1.85 -15.02
C LYS A 172 -16.92 0.61 -14.45
N GLU A 173 -15.62 0.69 -14.21
CA GLU A 173 -14.83 -0.41 -13.63
C GLU A 173 -15.31 -0.72 -12.20
N PHE A 174 -15.67 0.29 -11.44
CA PHE A 174 -16.20 0.15 -10.09
C PHE A 174 -17.58 -0.52 -10.09
N GLU A 175 -18.49 -0.13 -11.01
CA GLU A 175 -19.78 -0.79 -11.14
C GLU A 175 -19.66 -2.25 -11.63
N ASP A 176 -18.73 -2.53 -12.57
CA ASP A 176 -18.44 -3.92 -12.99
C ASP A 176 -17.90 -4.76 -11.81
N PHE A 177 -17.08 -4.18 -10.93
CA PHE A 177 -16.63 -4.85 -9.72
C PHE A 177 -17.79 -5.23 -8.80
N LYS A 178 -18.71 -4.31 -8.55
CA LYS A 178 -19.92 -4.57 -7.75
C LYS A 178 -20.82 -5.62 -8.38
N CYS A 179 -21.08 -5.51 -9.67
CA CYS A 179 -21.87 -6.49 -10.42
C CYS A 179 -21.22 -7.88 -10.38
N THR A 180 -19.91 -7.96 -10.60
CA THR A 180 -19.16 -9.22 -10.55
C THR A 180 -19.27 -9.88 -9.17
N ILE A 181 -19.17 -9.14 -8.08
CA ILE A 181 -19.34 -9.67 -6.72
C ILE A 181 -20.77 -10.18 -6.51
N LYS A 182 -21.78 -9.34 -6.81
CA LYS A 182 -23.20 -9.67 -6.62
C LYS A 182 -23.58 -10.94 -7.37
N GLU A 183 -23.32 -11.00 -8.66
CA GLU A 183 -23.66 -12.13 -9.52
C GLU A 183 -23.03 -13.44 -9.05
N ASN A 184 -21.74 -13.40 -8.70
CA ASN A 184 -21.02 -14.61 -8.31
C ASN A 184 -21.41 -15.10 -6.92
N LEU A 185 -21.67 -14.22 -5.95
CA LEU A 185 -22.23 -14.61 -4.65
C LEU A 185 -23.60 -15.27 -4.80
N LEU A 186 -24.51 -14.69 -5.61
CA LEU A 186 -25.84 -15.26 -5.87
C LEU A 186 -25.77 -16.60 -6.60
N GLN A 187 -24.71 -16.86 -7.39
CA GLN A 187 -24.42 -18.15 -8.01
C GLN A 187 -23.77 -19.17 -7.05
N GLY A 188 -23.63 -18.85 -5.77
CA GLY A 188 -23.06 -19.75 -4.77
C GLY A 188 -21.52 -19.86 -4.84
N LYS A 189 -20.81 -18.87 -5.37
CA LYS A 189 -19.35 -18.88 -5.55
C LYS A 189 -18.65 -18.20 -4.39
N GLN A 190 -17.38 -18.57 -4.20
CA GLN A 190 -16.47 -17.94 -3.24
C GLN A 190 -15.57 -16.95 -3.96
N ILE A 191 -15.48 -15.73 -3.41
CA ILE A 191 -14.72 -14.62 -3.98
C ILE A 191 -13.50 -14.37 -3.12
N LEU A 192 -12.31 -14.48 -3.71
CA LEU A 192 -11.05 -14.13 -3.09
C LEU A 192 -10.61 -12.74 -3.57
N LEU A 193 -10.31 -11.87 -2.63
CA LEU A 193 -9.63 -10.60 -2.81
C LEU A 193 -8.23 -10.73 -2.21
N PRO A 194 -7.20 -10.98 -3.02
CA PRO A 194 -5.80 -10.86 -2.59
C PRO A 194 -5.50 -9.40 -2.26
N VAL A 195 -5.20 -9.10 -1.00
CA VAL A 195 -5.03 -7.72 -0.53
C VAL A 195 -3.79 -7.56 0.33
N PHE A 196 -3.23 -6.36 0.35
CA PHE A 196 -2.23 -6.00 1.36
C PHE A 196 -2.90 -5.76 2.70
N SER A 197 -2.24 -6.21 3.78
CA SER A 197 -2.76 -6.09 5.16
C SER A 197 -2.91 -4.64 5.61
N PHE A 198 -2.10 -3.74 5.07
CA PHE A 198 -2.14 -2.31 5.34
C PHE A 198 -2.94 -1.58 4.27
N ASN A 199 -3.78 -0.69 4.70
CA ASN A 199 -4.62 0.22 3.96
C ASN A 199 -5.73 -0.46 3.14
N LYS A 200 -5.41 -1.41 2.25
CA LYS A 200 -6.39 -2.05 1.36
C LYS A 200 -7.50 -2.80 2.11
N VAL A 201 -7.16 -3.56 3.14
CA VAL A 201 -8.17 -4.26 3.95
C VAL A 201 -9.13 -3.26 4.59
N GLN A 202 -8.59 -2.21 5.21
CA GLN A 202 -9.39 -1.22 5.94
C GLN A 202 -10.28 -0.42 4.98
N GLU A 203 -9.77 -0.06 3.80
CA GLU A 203 -10.55 0.59 2.75
C GLU A 203 -11.69 -0.30 2.23
N PHE A 204 -11.42 -1.59 1.98
CA PHE A 204 -12.45 -2.54 1.56
C PHE A 204 -13.49 -2.82 2.63
N LEU A 205 -13.13 -2.81 3.92
CA LEU A 205 -14.11 -2.91 5.00
C LEU A 205 -15.14 -1.79 4.94
N ILE A 206 -14.66 -0.55 4.75
CA ILE A 206 -15.52 0.61 4.61
C ILE A 206 -16.37 0.52 3.33
N LEU A 207 -15.74 0.21 2.20
CA LEU A 207 -16.44 0.06 0.93
C LEU A 207 -17.59 -0.96 1.02
N PHE A 208 -17.31 -2.13 1.59
CA PHE A 208 -18.33 -3.16 1.73
C PHE A 208 -19.43 -2.78 2.71
N TYR A 209 -19.08 -2.11 3.82
CA TYR A 209 -20.06 -1.61 4.75
C TYR A 209 -20.97 -0.59 4.09
N GLU A 210 -20.43 0.45 3.46
CA GLU A 210 -21.20 1.50 2.80
C GLU A 210 -22.08 0.97 1.65
N TRP A 211 -21.56 0.03 0.88
CA TRP A 211 -22.28 -0.53 -0.26
C TRP A 211 -23.29 -1.58 0.15
N LEU A 212 -22.98 -2.48 1.08
CA LEU A 212 -23.75 -3.71 1.30
C LEU A 212 -24.67 -3.67 2.53
N LYS A 213 -24.49 -2.72 3.44
CA LYS A 213 -25.25 -2.68 4.71
C LYS A 213 -26.77 -2.63 4.50
N ASP A 214 -27.21 -1.90 3.51
CA ASP A 214 -28.64 -1.68 3.22
C ASP A 214 -29.14 -2.52 2.00
N GLU A 215 -28.26 -3.33 1.39
CA GLU A 215 -28.61 -4.16 0.25
C GLU A 215 -29.42 -5.41 0.67
N GLU A 216 -30.70 -5.44 0.31
CA GLU A 216 -31.63 -6.51 0.68
C GLU A 216 -31.11 -7.90 0.23
N TRP A 217 -30.61 -8.01 -1.02
CA TRP A 217 -30.10 -9.25 -1.57
C TRP A 217 -28.91 -9.81 -0.75
N PHE A 218 -28.05 -8.95 -0.22
CA PHE A 218 -26.88 -9.35 0.59
C PHE A 218 -27.32 -9.77 1.99
N ASN A 219 -28.20 -9.00 2.60
CA ASN A 219 -28.69 -9.24 3.96
C ASN A 219 -29.54 -10.50 4.06
N LYS A 220 -30.43 -10.75 3.09
CA LYS A 220 -31.28 -11.94 3.03
C LYS A 220 -30.49 -13.24 2.92
N ASN A 221 -29.37 -13.24 2.17
CA ASN A 221 -28.52 -14.42 1.99
C ASN A 221 -27.44 -14.56 3.09
N ASN A 222 -27.27 -13.57 3.94
CA ASN A 222 -26.32 -13.56 5.06
C ASN A 222 -24.87 -13.89 4.68
N PHE A 223 -24.39 -13.39 3.53
CA PHE A 223 -23.04 -13.62 3.05
C PHE A 223 -21.98 -13.04 4.00
N PRO A 224 -21.00 -13.83 4.47
CA PRO A 224 -19.92 -13.32 5.32
C PRO A 224 -18.80 -12.68 4.50
N ILE A 225 -18.16 -11.67 5.11
CA ILE A 225 -16.92 -11.05 4.64
C ILE A 225 -15.81 -11.48 5.60
N ILE A 226 -14.90 -12.31 5.12
CA ILE A 226 -13.83 -12.91 5.92
C ILE A 226 -12.56 -12.09 5.78
N CYS A 227 -12.01 -11.64 6.91
CA CYS A 227 -10.67 -11.04 7.01
C CYS A 227 -9.72 -12.08 7.58
N ASP A 228 -8.91 -12.74 6.73
CA ASP A 228 -8.04 -13.82 7.14
C ASP A 228 -6.57 -13.40 7.21
N GLY A 229 -6.12 -13.03 8.40
CA GLY A 229 -4.73 -12.67 8.66
C GLY A 229 -4.49 -12.01 10.01
N VAL A 230 -3.39 -12.35 10.66
CA VAL A 230 -2.98 -11.75 11.94
C VAL A 230 -2.57 -10.29 11.73
N LEU A 231 -1.70 -10.03 10.76
CA LEU A 231 -1.17 -8.70 10.50
C LEU A 231 -2.28 -7.71 10.11
N MET A 232 -3.24 -8.10 9.25
CA MET A 232 -4.35 -7.22 8.90
C MET A 232 -5.22 -6.85 10.10
N HIS A 233 -5.39 -7.78 11.06
CA HIS A 233 -6.08 -7.47 12.31
C HIS A 233 -5.28 -6.52 13.19
N LYS A 234 -3.97 -6.73 13.36
CA LYS A 234 -3.10 -5.83 14.11
C LYS A 234 -3.14 -4.41 13.52
N ILE A 235 -3.02 -4.29 12.21
CA ILE A 235 -3.10 -2.99 11.52
C ILE A 235 -4.48 -2.36 11.65
N THR A 236 -5.57 -3.12 11.54
CA THR A 236 -6.93 -2.60 11.79
C THR A 236 -7.06 -2.01 13.19
N ASN A 237 -6.41 -2.61 14.20
CA ASN A 237 -6.36 -2.04 15.55
C ASN A 237 -5.51 -0.76 15.62
N VAL A 238 -4.45 -0.62 14.80
CA VAL A 238 -3.73 0.66 14.68
C VAL A 238 -4.66 1.74 14.17
N PHE A 239 -5.44 1.49 13.11
CA PHE A 239 -6.44 2.43 12.61
C PHE A 239 -7.40 2.85 13.73
N LYS A 240 -7.98 1.89 14.47
CA LYS A 240 -8.90 2.15 15.58
C LYS A 240 -8.33 3.06 16.66
N ARG A 241 -7.02 3.01 16.94
CA ARG A 241 -6.39 3.82 18.00
C ARG A 241 -5.78 5.13 17.52
N THR A 242 -5.52 5.30 16.22
CA THR A 242 -4.79 6.45 15.68
C THR A 242 -5.62 7.39 14.81
N LEU A 243 -6.84 7.00 14.43
CA LEU A 243 -7.78 7.89 13.76
C LEU A 243 -8.28 8.98 14.74
N CYS A 244 -8.66 10.15 14.21
CA CYS A 244 -9.36 11.17 14.96
C CYS A 244 -10.76 10.70 15.39
N ASP A 245 -11.33 11.31 16.42
CA ASP A 245 -12.48 10.76 17.15
C ASP A 245 -13.71 10.49 16.26
N ASP A 246 -14.10 11.41 15.40
CA ASP A 246 -15.21 11.25 14.47
C ASP A 246 -15.01 10.08 13.49
N LYS A 247 -13.82 9.97 12.90
CA LYS A 247 -13.45 8.89 11.99
C LYS A 247 -13.27 7.56 12.72
N LYS A 248 -12.80 7.61 13.96
CA LYS A 248 -12.60 6.43 14.81
C LYS A 248 -13.92 5.76 15.17
N ASP A 249 -14.93 6.52 15.57
CA ASP A 249 -16.24 5.98 15.90
C ASP A 249 -16.90 5.33 14.68
N TYR A 250 -16.87 6.01 13.55
CA TYR A 250 -17.34 5.46 12.29
C TYR A 250 -16.60 4.16 11.89
N PHE A 251 -15.27 4.14 11.99
CA PHE A 251 -14.50 2.94 11.66
C PHE A 251 -14.74 1.79 12.63
N ASN A 252 -15.01 2.09 13.90
CA ASN A 252 -15.43 1.08 14.87
C ASN A 252 -16.80 0.48 14.52
N GLU A 253 -17.76 1.29 14.10
CA GLU A 253 -19.05 0.82 13.59
C GLU A 253 -18.86 -0.14 12.41
N VAL A 254 -18.08 0.27 11.39
CA VAL A 254 -17.72 -0.57 10.25
C VAL A 254 -17.14 -1.91 10.69
N CYS A 255 -16.13 -1.90 11.55
CA CYS A 255 -15.46 -3.11 12.01
C CYS A 255 -16.35 -4.05 12.85
N ASN A 256 -17.35 -3.49 13.51
CA ASN A 256 -18.30 -4.24 14.33
C ASN A 256 -19.52 -4.77 13.54
N TRP A 257 -19.59 -4.46 12.25
CA TRP A 257 -20.67 -4.98 11.41
C TRP A 257 -20.69 -6.50 11.42
N ASN A 258 -21.83 -7.09 11.69
CA ASN A 258 -22.00 -8.53 11.94
C ASN A 258 -21.64 -9.44 10.73
N LYS A 259 -21.52 -8.88 9.52
CA LYS A 259 -21.06 -9.62 8.33
C LYS A 259 -19.55 -9.79 8.29
N ILE A 260 -18.78 -8.94 8.98
CA ILE A 260 -17.33 -9.02 9.03
C ILE A 260 -16.89 -10.08 10.03
N LYS A 261 -16.09 -11.04 9.57
CA LYS A 261 -15.54 -12.14 10.38
C LYS A 261 -14.03 -12.12 10.31
N VAL A 262 -13.37 -12.00 11.44
CA VAL A 262 -11.89 -11.96 11.52
C VAL A 262 -11.37 -13.33 11.92
N ASN A 263 -10.45 -13.88 11.11
CA ASN A 263 -9.71 -15.09 11.43
C ASN A 263 -8.22 -14.80 11.69
N LYS A 264 -7.69 -15.31 12.79
CA LYS A 264 -6.30 -15.12 13.22
C LYS A 264 -5.47 -16.41 13.23
N THR A 265 -6.10 -17.58 13.10
CA THR A 265 -5.43 -18.88 13.22
C THR A 265 -5.36 -19.61 11.88
N PHE A 266 -4.37 -20.48 11.72
CA PHE A 266 -4.27 -21.30 10.52
C PHE A 266 -5.40 -22.36 10.49
N ASP A 267 -5.75 -22.91 11.63
CA ASP A 267 -6.87 -23.87 11.73
C ASP A 267 -8.19 -23.21 11.32
N GLY A 268 -8.39 -21.96 11.70
CA GLY A 268 -9.52 -21.15 11.21
C GLY A 268 -9.50 -20.98 9.70
N THR A 269 -8.32 -20.79 9.08
CA THR A 269 -8.18 -20.75 7.61
C THR A 269 -8.64 -22.08 7.00
N MET A 270 -8.19 -23.20 7.55
CA MET A 270 -8.59 -24.53 7.06
C MET A 270 -10.10 -24.78 7.24
N ALA A 271 -10.67 -24.34 8.36
CA ALA A 271 -12.11 -24.41 8.60
C ALA A 271 -12.93 -23.55 7.61
N ILE A 272 -12.46 -22.34 7.27
CA ILE A 272 -13.08 -21.51 6.25
C ILE A 272 -13.00 -22.18 4.89
N MET A 273 -11.83 -22.71 4.52
CA MET A 273 -11.61 -23.40 3.24
C MET A 273 -12.48 -24.67 3.09
N SER A 274 -12.83 -25.35 4.17
CA SER A 274 -13.70 -26.53 4.13
C SER A 274 -15.17 -26.19 3.82
N LYS A 275 -15.57 -24.94 4.05
CA LYS A 275 -16.92 -24.46 3.74
C LYS A 275 -17.10 -24.34 2.23
N LYS A 276 -18.31 -24.61 1.77
CA LYS A 276 -18.71 -24.44 0.35
C LYS A 276 -19.68 -23.29 0.15
N GLU A 277 -19.99 -22.57 1.21
CA GLU A 277 -20.90 -21.44 1.20
C GLU A 277 -20.29 -20.27 0.43
N PRO A 278 -21.11 -19.46 -0.26
CA PRO A 278 -20.65 -18.24 -0.90
C PRO A 278 -20.19 -17.22 0.15
N MET A 279 -19.04 -16.60 -0.11
CA MET A 279 -18.45 -15.63 0.81
C MET A 279 -17.44 -14.73 0.09
N ILE A 280 -17.15 -13.57 0.67
CA ILE A 280 -16.03 -12.73 0.29
C ILE A 280 -14.86 -13.02 1.25
N ILE A 281 -13.68 -13.31 0.70
CA ILE A 281 -12.47 -13.61 1.48
C ILE A 281 -11.41 -12.59 1.14
N MET A 282 -10.98 -11.80 2.11
CA MET A 282 -9.80 -10.94 2.04
C MET A 282 -8.63 -11.64 2.73
N ALA A 283 -7.57 -11.92 1.98
CA ALA A 283 -6.37 -12.58 2.51
C ALA A 283 -5.08 -11.94 1.96
N SER A 284 -4.04 -11.88 2.78
CA SER A 284 -2.73 -11.34 2.40
C SER A 284 -1.74 -12.45 2.04
N SER A 285 -0.80 -12.21 1.11
CA SER A 285 -0.43 -10.93 0.50
C SER A 285 -1.12 -10.68 -0.84
N GLY A 286 -1.18 -9.40 -1.25
CA GLY A 286 -1.72 -9.01 -2.56
C GLY A 286 -0.99 -9.63 -3.76
N PHE A 287 0.30 -10.00 -3.61
CA PHE A 287 1.09 -10.68 -4.66
C PHE A 287 0.81 -12.17 -4.80
N MET A 288 0.01 -12.76 -3.91
CA MET A 288 -0.32 -14.20 -3.91
C MET A 288 0.89 -15.16 -3.83
N GLN A 289 2.06 -14.66 -3.38
CA GLN A 289 3.31 -15.43 -3.31
C GLN A 289 3.57 -16.06 -1.95
N GLN A 290 3.00 -15.50 -0.90
CA GLN A 290 3.19 -15.93 0.48
C GLN A 290 1.98 -15.56 1.35
N GLY A 291 1.91 -16.13 2.53
CA GLY A 291 0.81 -15.90 3.47
C GLY A 291 -0.39 -16.81 3.22
N ARG A 292 -1.47 -16.53 3.91
CA ARG A 292 -2.68 -17.37 3.86
C ARG A 292 -3.39 -17.37 2.51
N VAL A 293 -3.24 -16.29 1.75
CA VAL A 293 -3.78 -16.16 0.39
C VAL A 293 -3.36 -17.32 -0.52
N VAL A 294 -2.16 -17.88 -0.32
CA VAL A 294 -1.65 -19.00 -1.13
C VAL A 294 -2.54 -20.24 -1.02
N ALA A 295 -3.00 -20.56 0.18
CA ALA A 295 -3.91 -21.68 0.40
C ALA A 295 -5.23 -21.49 -0.34
N TYR A 296 -5.84 -20.31 -0.22
CA TYR A 296 -7.08 -19.95 -0.94
C TYR A 296 -6.90 -19.97 -2.47
N VAL A 297 -5.79 -19.41 -2.96
CA VAL A 297 -5.49 -19.42 -4.40
C VAL A 297 -5.37 -20.84 -4.92
N LYS A 298 -4.65 -21.73 -4.21
CA LYS A 298 -4.49 -23.14 -4.61
C LYS A 298 -5.85 -23.86 -4.73
N GLN A 299 -6.76 -23.58 -3.82
CA GLN A 299 -8.10 -24.18 -3.82
C GLN A 299 -9.02 -23.57 -4.88
N LEU A 300 -9.13 -22.24 -4.89
CA LEU A 300 -10.13 -21.54 -5.68
C LEU A 300 -9.75 -21.46 -7.17
N LEU A 301 -8.46 -21.30 -7.49
CA LEU A 301 -7.99 -21.19 -8.87
C LEU A 301 -8.34 -22.44 -9.70
N GLY A 302 -8.29 -23.63 -9.10
CA GLY A 302 -8.65 -24.90 -9.73
C GLY A 302 -10.16 -25.17 -9.81
N SER A 303 -11.00 -24.33 -9.23
CA SER A 303 -12.43 -24.54 -9.10
C SER A 303 -13.26 -23.62 -10.01
N LYS A 304 -14.26 -24.15 -10.72
CA LYS A 304 -15.26 -23.32 -11.43
C LYS A 304 -16.13 -22.45 -10.49
N LYS A 305 -16.14 -22.76 -9.20
CA LYS A 305 -16.84 -21.99 -8.16
C LYS A 305 -15.93 -20.93 -7.53
N GLY A 306 -14.65 -20.87 -7.89
CA GLY A 306 -13.73 -19.85 -7.42
C GLY A 306 -13.81 -18.57 -8.25
N VAL A 307 -13.69 -17.43 -7.60
CA VAL A 307 -13.53 -16.11 -8.23
C VAL A 307 -12.36 -15.41 -7.56
N ILE A 308 -11.42 -14.88 -8.33
CA ILE A 308 -10.27 -14.13 -7.83
C ILE A 308 -10.31 -12.74 -8.44
N LEU A 309 -10.45 -11.72 -7.60
CA LEU A 309 -10.53 -10.33 -8.03
C LEU A 309 -9.29 -9.59 -7.50
N THR A 310 -8.39 -9.19 -8.40
CA THR A 310 -7.23 -8.40 -8.04
C THR A 310 -7.56 -6.91 -8.10
N THR A 311 -7.10 -6.13 -7.12
CA THR A 311 -7.53 -4.74 -6.93
C THR A 311 -6.36 -3.78 -6.77
N GLY A 312 -5.21 -4.14 -7.30
CA GLY A 312 -3.98 -3.35 -7.22
C GLY A 312 -2.83 -4.00 -7.95
N TYR A 313 -1.61 -3.58 -7.63
CA TYR A 313 -0.40 -4.17 -8.20
C TYR A 313 -0.20 -5.61 -7.70
N ILE A 314 -0.05 -6.53 -8.63
CA ILE A 314 0.02 -7.98 -8.40
C ILE A 314 1.43 -8.58 -8.58
N GLY A 315 2.44 -7.72 -8.75
CA GLY A 315 3.81 -8.08 -9.08
C GLY A 315 4.11 -7.96 -10.57
N GLY A 316 5.40 -7.89 -10.91
CA GLY A 316 5.86 -7.83 -12.29
C GLY A 316 5.73 -9.17 -13.03
N GLU A 317 6.05 -9.15 -14.33
CA GLU A 317 6.05 -10.33 -15.19
C GLU A 317 6.81 -11.51 -14.55
N GLY A 318 6.23 -12.70 -14.64
CA GLY A 318 6.77 -13.91 -14.02
C GLY A 318 6.42 -14.13 -12.55
N SER A 319 5.88 -13.12 -11.83
CA SER A 319 5.36 -13.31 -10.49
C SER A 319 4.12 -14.24 -10.44
N ILE A 320 3.78 -14.77 -9.27
CA ILE A 320 2.58 -15.62 -9.13
C ILE A 320 1.32 -14.83 -9.46
N GLY A 321 1.21 -13.60 -8.96
CA GLY A 321 0.06 -12.73 -9.24
C GLY A 321 -0.11 -12.49 -10.75
N TRP A 322 0.97 -12.12 -11.44
CA TRP A 322 0.96 -11.94 -12.89
C TRP A 322 0.59 -13.23 -13.64
N LYS A 323 1.17 -14.38 -13.24
CA LYS A 323 0.84 -15.67 -13.84
C LYS A 323 -0.63 -16.03 -13.69
N ILE A 324 -1.27 -15.65 -12.61
CA ILE A 324 -2.70 -15.91 -12.36
C ILE A 324 -3.58 -14.99 -13.21
N ALA A 325 -3.31 -13.69 -13.20
CA ALA A 325 -4.21 -12.67 -13.72
C ALA A 325 -3.94 -12.30 -15.18
N GLU A 326 -2.65 -12.20 -15.58
CA GLU A 326 -2.25 -11.61 -16.88
C GLU A 326 -1.70 -12.65 -17.88
N SER A 327 -1.07 -13.71 -17.37
CA SER A 327 -0.47 -14.72 -18.27
C SER A 327 -1.52 -15.50 -19.06
N PRO A 328 -1.32 -15.71 -20.37
CA PRO A 328 -2.21 -16.51 -21.21
C PRO A 328 -2.15 -18.02 -20.91
N GLN A 329 -1.19 -18.46 -20.11
CA GLN A 329 -1.03 -19.88 -19.78
C GLN A 329 -2.24 -20.39 -19.00
N LYS A 330 -2.73 -21.57 -19.35
CA LYS A 330 -3.87 -22.23 -18.69
C LYS A 330 -3.53 -22.82 -17.33
N THR A 331 -2.26 -22.94 -16.99
CA THR A 331 -1.79 -23.53 -15.72
C THR A 331 -0.80 -22.60 -15.01
N VAL A 332 -0.78 -22.69 -13.68
CA VAL A 332 0.17 -21.97 -12.81
C VAL A 332 0.78 -22.95 -11.83
N SER A 333 2.11 -22.92 -11.66
CA SER A 333 2.80 -23.69 -10.63
C SER A 333 2.93 -22.84 -9.35
N ILE A 334 2.35 -23.34 -8.26
CA ILE A 334 2.39 -22.72 -6.93
C ILE A 334 2.92 -23.76 -5.95
N GLU A 335 4.04 -23.48 -5.27
CA GLU A 335 4.67 -24.43 -4.32
C GLU A 335 4.82 -25.85 -4.89
N LYS A 336 5.32 -25.97 -6.10
CA LYS A 336 5.50 -27.23 -6.86
C LYS A 336 4.22 -27.94 -7.29
N GLN A 337 3.04 -27.39 -7.02
CA GLN A 337 1.76 -27.90 -7.48
C GLN A 337 1.33 -27.17 -8.77
N VAL A 338 1.06 -27.91 -9.83
CA VAL A 338 0.52 -27.33 -11.08
C VAL A 338 -1.01 -27.28 -10.98
N ILE A 339 -1.56 -26.10 -11.15
CA ILE A 339 -2.99 -25.83 -11.01
C ILE A 339 -3.53 -25.32 -12.35
N LEU A 340 -4.60 -25.94 -12.83
CA LEU A 340 -5.35 -25.48 -14.00
C LEU A 340 -6.24 -24.30 -13.61
N LYS A 341 -6.14 -23.18 -14.35
CA LYS A 341 -6.99 -22.01 -14.14
C LYS A 341 -8.43 -22.30 -14.58
N ARG A 342 -9.32 -22.54 -13.64
CA ARG A 342 -10.76 -22.76 -13.85
C ARG A 342 -11.63 -21.66 -13.25
N ALA A 343 -11.08 -20.92 -12.28
CA ALA A 343 -11.74 -19.81 -11.65
C ALA A 343 -11.97 -18.64 -12.61
N LEU A 344 -12.96 -17.82 -12.33
CA LEU A 344 -13.04 -16.48 -12.91
C LEU A 344 -11.92 -15.62 -12.26
N VAL A 345 -11.07 -15.02 -13.08
CA VAL A 345 -10.04 -14.06 -12.63
C VAL A 345 -10.31 -12.74 -13.34
N LYS A 346 -10.43 -11.65 -12.56
CA LYS A 346 -10.56 -10.29 -13.08
C LYS A 346 -9.63 -9.35 -12.32
N SER A 347 -9.08 -8.36 -13.02
CA SER A 347 -8.23 -7.30 -12.44
C SER A 347 -8.96 -5.97 -12.51
N TYR A 348 -8.91 -5.20 -11.41
CA TYR A 348 -9.52 -3.89 -11.27
C TYR A 348 -8.46 -2.86 -10.88
N HIS A 349 -8.40 -1.76 -11.62
CA HIS A 349 -7.40 -0.70 -11.45
C HIS A 349 -7.96 0.55 -10.76
N CYS A 350 -9.29 0.69 -10.71
CA CYS A 350 -9.99 1.81 -10.07
C CYS A 350 -9.72 1.95 -8.56
N PHE A 351 -9.10 0.94 -7.96
CA PHE A 351 -8.75 0.93 -6.54
C PHE A 351 -7.30 1.30 -6.26
N SER A 352 -6.55 1.76 -7.24
CA SER A 352 -5.17 2.18 -7.02
C SER A 352 -5.09 3.43 -6.16
N SER A 353 -4.16 3.42 -5.18
CA SER A 353 -3.97 4.56 -4.28
C SER A 353 -3.03 5.63 -4.85
N HIS A 354 -2.18 5.30 -5.85
CA HIS A 354 -1.21 6.25 -6.39
C HIS A 354 -1.86 7.28 -7.30
N ILE A 355 -1.30 8.49 -7.27
CA ILE A 355 -1.58 9.56 -8.21
C ILE A 355 -1.45 9.07 -9.66
N GLN A 356 -2.40 9.42 -10.52
CA GLN A 356 -2.45 8.98 -11.91
C GLN A 356 -1.60 9.89 -12.82
N TYR A 357 -1.36 9.45 -14.06
CA TYR A 357 -0.54 10.18 -15.03
C TYR A 357 -1.05 11.59 -15.31
N ASP A 358 -2.34 11.74 -15.56
CA ASP A 358 -3.01 13.03 -15.85
C ASP A 358 -3.03 13.96 -14.63
N GLU A 359 -3.15 13.39 -13.42
CA GLU A 359 -3.04 14.16 -12.18
C GLU A 359 -1.60 14.67 -11.94
N LEU A 360 -0.57 13.86 -12.28
CA LEU A 360 0.84 14.28 -12.24
C LEU A 360 1.10 15.40 -13.24
N GLU A 361 0.58 15.30 -14.47
CA GLU A 361 0.71 16.33 -15.49
C GLU A 361 0.09 17.66 -15.02
N SER A 362 -1.14 17.62 -14.51
CA SER A 362 -1.83 18.78 -13.94
C SER A 362 -1.08 19.40 -12.76
N LEU A 363 -0.57 18.55 -11.85
CA LEU A 363 0.24 19.01 -10.71
C LEU A 363 1.48 19.75 -11.19
N TYR A 364 2.24 19.17 -12.13
CA TYR A 364 3.48 19.79 -12.60
C TYR A 364 3.21 21.09 -13.38
N ALA A 365 2.15 21.14 -14.17
CA ALA A 365 1.75 22.35 -14.89
C ALA A 365 1.44 23.52 -13.94
N GLY A 366 0.72 23.24 -12.85
CA GLY A 366 0.31 24.24 -11.85
C GLY A 366 1.43 24.63 -10.86
N LEU A 367 2.46 23.79 -10.69
CA LEU A 367 3.49 23.99 -9.68
C LEU A 367 4.49 25.09 -10.07
N ARG A 368 4.68 26.07 -9.20
CA ARG A 368 5.74 27.09 -9.32
C ARG A 368 7.00 26.61 -8.61
N CYS A 369 7.92 26.01 -9.36
CA CYS A 369 9.20 25.52 -8.84
C CYS A 369 10.33 25.74 -9.84
N GLU A 370 11.57 25.77 -9.35
CA GLU A 370 12.77 25.89 -10.16
C GLU A 370 13.08 24.58 -10.89
N LYS A 371 12.85 23.44 -10.21
CA LYS A 371 13.15 22.10 -10.73
C LYS A 371 12.19 21.05 -10.15
N ILE A 372 11.80 20.10 -10.99
CA ILE A 372 11.13 18.85 -10.59
C ILE A 372 12.10 17.68 -10.81
N LEU A 373 12.27 16.86 -9.81
CA LEU A 373 13.11 15.66 -9.86
C LEU A 373 12.26 14.41 -9.72
N ILE A 374 12.27 13.56 -10.73
CA ILE A 374 11.48 12.31 -10.73
C ILE A 374 12.25 11.17 -10.07
N HIS A 375 11.59 10.52 -9.14
CA HIS A 375 12.06 9.36 -8.38
C HIS A 375 11.02 8.22 -8.48
N HIS A 376 11.29 7.06 -7.87
CA HIS A 376 10.34 5.96 -7.66
C HIS A 376 9.72 5.40 -8.95
N SER A 377 10.58 4.98 -9.92
CA SER A 377 10.19 4.26 -11.14
C SER A 377 11.42 3.58 -11.79
N SER A 378 11.22 2.72 -12.80
CA SER A 378 12.32 2.13 -13.57
C SER A 378 13.13 3.22 -14.31
N LYS A 379 14.41 2.95 -14.61
CA LYS A 379 15.27 3.93 -15.31
C LYS A 379 14.69 4.35 -16.67
N GLU A 380 14.27 3.37 -17.45
CA GLU A 380 13.73 3.60 -18.80
C GLU A 380 12.40 4.36 -18.76
N ASP A 381 11.46 3.91 -17.93
CA ASP A 381 10.16 4.55 -17.79
C ASP A 381 10.29 6.00 -17.31
N LYS A 382 11.21 6.29 -16.34
CA LYS A 382 11.47 7.67 -15.89
C LYS A 382 11.96 8.58 -17.00
N LEU A 383 12.87 8.13 -17.84
CA LEU A 383 13.41 8.93 -18.93
C LEU A 383 12.32 9.29 -19.96
N ASN A 384 11.51 8.31 -20.34
CA ASN A 384 10.39 8.54 -21.25
C ASN A 384 9.37 9.51 -20.66
N PHE A 385 8.99 9.32 -19.41
CA PHE A 385 8.06 10.18 -18.69
C PHE A 385 8.57 11.63 -18.59
N VAL A 386 9.84 11.83 -18.22
CA VAL A 386 10.46 13.17 -18.15
C VAL A 386 10.41 13.88 -19.50
N ASN A 387 10.71 13.18 -20.60
CA ASN A 387 10.68 13.76 -21.94
C ASN A 387 9.26 14.18 -22.35
N GLU A 388 8.23 13.40 -22.00
CA GLU A 388 6.83 13.76 -22.24
C GLU A 388 6.40 14.95 -21.38
N MET A 389 6.67 14.92 -20.08
CA MET A 389 6.27 15.97 -19.14
C MET A 389 6.94 17.33 -19.44
N ARG A 390 8.20 17.33 -19.89
CA ARG A 390 8.86 18.56 -20.35
C ARG A 390 8.12 19.22 -21.50
N LYS A 391 7.65 18.41 -22.47
CA LYS A 391 6.89 18.93 -23.63
C LYS A 391 5.53 19.48 -23.21
N ASN A 392 4.83 18.78 -22.32
CA ASN A 392 3.46 19.09 -21.94
C ASN A 392 3.36 20.24 -20.93
N THR A 393 4.34 20.42 -20.06
CA THR A 393 4.26 21.37 -18.93
C THR A 393 5.21 22.55 -19.03
N ASN A 394 6.16 22.53 -19.95
CA ASN A 394 7.22 23.53 -20.09
C ASN A 394 8.03 23.78 -18.79
N LYS A 395 8.24 22.71 -18.00
CA LYS A 395 8.95 22.75 -16.72
C LYS A 395 10.34 22.11 -16.83
N LYS A 396 11.26 22.55 -15.97
CA LYS A 396 12.57 21.91 -15.82
C LYS A 396 12.40 20.63 -15.00
N ILE A 397 12.26 19.50 -15.69
CA ILE A 397 12.05 18.18 -15.09
C ILE A 397 13.27 17.30 -15.36
N GLU A 398 13.79 16.64 -14.34
CA GLU A 398 14.91 15.71 -14.43
C GLU A 398 14.56 14.42 -13.70
N CYS A 399 15.33 13.34 -13.90
CA CYS A 399 15.16 12.12 -13.14
C CYS A 399 16.49 11.62 -12.57
N VAL A 400 16.40 10.96 -11.43
CA VAL A 400 17.55 10.24 -10.84
C VAL A 400 17.79 8.97 -11.65
N THR A 401 18.92 8.91 -12.36
CA THR A 401 19.30 7.75 -13.19
C THR A 401 20.39 6.90 -12.57
N ASP A 402 21.21 7.47 -11.70
CA ASP A 402 22.36 6.83 -11.07
C ASP A 402 22.31 6.95 -9.54
N LYS A 403 23.04 6.06 -8.86
CA LYS A 403 23.10 6.03 -7.38
C LYS A 403 23.76 7.27 -6.77
N ASN A 404 24.55 8.01 -7.55
CA ASN A 404 25.35 9.15 -7.13
C ASN A 404 24.86 10.43 -7.85
N TYR A 405 23.61 10.79 -7.65
CA TYR A 405 23.09 12.05 -8.17
C TYR A 405 23.34 13.15 -7.15
N GLU A 406 24.17 14.11 -7.51
CA GLU A 406 24.53 15.27 -6.68
C GLU A 406 23.84 16.52 -7.19
N PHE A 407 23.18 17.24 -6.30
CA PHE A 407 22.63 18.58 -6.59
C PHE A 407 23.58 19.64 -6.03
N ILE A 408 24.00 20.54 -6.87
CA ILE A 408 24.68 21.77 -6.46
C ILE A 408 23.61 22.87 -6.42
N PHE A 409 23.40 23.45 -5.24
CA PHE A 409 22.43 24.52 -4.98
C PHE A 409 23.07 25.91 -5.02
#